data_02b1d886c063c89428503ffb9a9c9e50
#
_entry.id   02b1d886c063c89428503ffb9a9c9e50
#
_cell.length_a   1.000
_cell.length_b   1.000
_cell.length_c   1.000
_cell.angle_alpha   90.00
_cell.angle_beta   90.00
_cell.angle_gamma   90.00
#
_symmetry.space_group_name_H-M   'P 1'
#
loop_
_entity.id
_entity.type
_entity.pdbx_description
1 polymer ?
#
loop_
_entity_poly.entity_id
_entity_poly.type
_entity_poly.pdbx_seq_one_letter_code
_entity_poly.pdbx_strand_id
1 'polypeptide(L)'
;MIQSRTHNCGQLRISEVGEKVTLVGFYDNMRKVSRNLGFLILRDFYGVTQIVIETEEMMAKLNGVNNESTLSITGIVRERSSKNASLPTGEIEVVPEEIKVLGKCIYNELPFEINRSKEADEATRLKYRYLDLRNPEVKSRIVLRSRIVSELRSRMTEHDFLEITTPILTCSSPEGARDYLVPSRNHPGKFYALPQAPQQFKQLLMTSGFDRYFQIAPCFRD
;
A
#
# COMPACT_ATOMS: atom_id res chain seq x y z
N MET A 1 -1.04 9.55 -21.61
CA MET A 1 -0.52 8.66 -20.55
C MET A 1 -0.52 7.24 -21.08
N ILE A 2 0.61 6.56 -21.06
CA ILE A 2 0.65 5.12 -21.42
C ILE A 2 -0.02 4.38 -20.27
N GLN A 3 -1.17 3.76 -20.53
CA GLN A 3 -1.89 2.99 -19.53
C GLN A 3 -1.13 1.65 -19.35
N SER A 4 -0.49 1.45 -18.22
CA SER A 4 0.31 0.26 -17.94
C SER A 4 -0.53 -1.00 -17.71
N ARG A 5 -1.81 -0.85 -17.37
CA ARG A 5 -2.81 -1.92 -17.14
C ARG A 5 -4.21 -1.45 -17.51
N THR A 6 -5.08 -2.38 -17.88
CA THR A 6 -6.50 -2.11 -18.15
C THR A 6 -7.34 -2.21 -16.87
N HIS A 7 -7.04 -3.20 -16.02
CA HIS A 7 -7.74 -3.51 -14.77
C HIS A 7 -6.75 -3.75 -13.65
N ASN A 8 -7.20 -3.62 -12.39
CA ASN A 8 -6.44 -4.09 -11.23
C ASN A 8 -6.78 -5.56 -10.91
N CYS A 9 -5.93 -6.21 -10.09
CA CYS A 9 -6.05 -7.64 -9.78
C CYS A 9 -7.26 -7.99 -8.89
N GLY A 10 -7.96 -7.02 -8.32
CA GLY A 10 -9.17 -7.25 -7.51
C GLY A 10 -10.48 -6.92 -8.23
N GLN A 11 -10.41 -6.45 -9.47
CA GLN A 11 -11.54 -5.81 -10.15
C GLN A 11 -12.38 -6.76 -11.00
N LEU A 12 -11.76 -7.76 -11.64
CA LEU A 12 -12.41 -8.64 -12.60
C LEU A 12 -13.51 -9.49 -11.96
N ARG A 13 -14.61 -9.63 -12.71
CA ARG A 13 -15.79 -10.43 -12.35
C ARG A 13 -16.21 -11.29 -13.54
N ILE A 14 -17.30 -12.01 -13.38
CA ILE A 14 -17.89 -12.86 -14.43
C ILE A 14 -18.35 -12.04 -15.65
N SER A 15 -18.67 -10.76 -15.46
CA SER A 15 -19.08 -9.82 -16.52
C SER A 15 -18.01 -9.57 -17.58
N GLU A 16 -16.73 -9.67 -17.18
CA GLU A 16 -15.59 -9.42 -18.05
C GLU A 16 -15.09 -10.69 -18.77
N VAL A 17 -15.80 -11.82 -18.65
CA VAL A 17 -15.43 -13.07 -19.36
C VAL A 17 -15.44 -12.84 -20.87
N GLY A 18 -14.35 -13.22 -21.54
CA GLY A 18 -14.11 -13.00 -22.97
C GLY A 18 -13.35 -11.72 -23.27
N GLU A 19 -13.20 -10.80 -22.33
CA GLU A 19 -12.43 -9.58 -22.52
C GLU A 19 -10.93 -9.83 -22.49
N LYS A 20 -10.21 -9.06 -23.32
CA LYS A 20 -8.75 -8.99 -23.29
C LYS A 20 -8.30 -7.93 -22.29
N VAL A 21 -7.56 -8.36 -21.26
CA VAL A 21 -7.12 -7.50 -20.18
C VAL A 21 -5.60 -7.52 -20.02
N THR A 22 -5.05 -6.42 -19.49
CA THR A 22 -3.67 -6.34 -19.04
C THR A 22 -3.66 -6.06 -17.54
N LEU A 23 -3.07 -6.96 -16.78
CA LEU A 23 -2.87 -6.85 -15.33
C LEU A 23 -1.39 -6.61 -15.03
N VAL A 24 -1.11 -5.80 -14.02
CA VAL A 24 0.25 -5.58 -13.49
C VAL A 24 0.24 -5.82 -11.99
N GLY A 25 1.12 -6.67 -11.52
CA GLY A 25 1.17 -7.02 -10.10
C GLY A 25 2.42 -7.78 -9.72
N PHE A 26 2.47 -8.20 -8.47
CA PHE A 26 3.53 -9.04 -7.92
C PHE A 26 3.19 -10.52 -8.14
N TYR A 27 4.18 -11.29 -8.52
CA TYR A 27 4.14 -12.73 -8.55
C TYR A 27 4.09 -13.25 -7.10
N ASP A 28 2.91 -13.60 -6.62
CA ASP A 28 2.71 -14.03 -5.23
C ASP A 28 3.17 -15.47 -5.03
N ASN A 29 2.52 -16.39 -5.72
CA ASN A 29 2.91 -17.80 -5.74
C ASN A 29 2.46 -18.49 -7.03
N MET A 30 2.94 -19.73 -7.24
CA MET A 30 2.54 -20.56 -8.36
C MET A 30 2.49 -22.03 -7.97
N ARG A 31 1.37 -22.65 -8.26
CA ARG A 31 1.21 -24.10 -8.18
C ARG A 31 1.41 -24.73 -9.55
N LYS A 32 2.52 -25.39 -9.77
CA LYS A 32 2.78 -26.21 -10.97
C LYS A 32 2.06 -27.54 -10.84
N VAL A 33 1.30 -27.92 -11.86
CA VAL A 33 0.58 -29.20 -11.92
C VAL A 33 1.28 -30.14 -12.89
N SER A 34 1.72 -29.63 -14.02
CA SER A 34 2.48 -30.37 -15.02
C SER A 34 3.51 -29.47 -15.71
N ARG A 35 4.20 -30.00 -16.73
CA ARG A 35 5.18 -29.27 -17.52
C ARG A 35 4.60 -28.05 -18.23
N ASN A 36 3.34 -28.13 -18.63
CA ASN A 36 2.63 -27.10 -19.38
C ASN A 36 1.42 -26.51 -18.65
N LEU A 37 1.11 -26.95 -17.41
CA LEU A 37 -0.03 -26.46 -16.65
C LEU A 37 0.41 -25.92 -15.29
N GLY A 38 0.05 -24.69 -15.01
CA GLY A 38 0.27 -24.05 -13.73
C GLY A 38 -0.73 -22.94 -13.41
N PHE A 39 -0.91 -22.69 -12.13
CA PHE A 39 -1.76 -21.63 -11.58
C PHE A 39 -0.91 -20.62 -10.83
N LEU A 40 -0.76 -19.44 -11.41
CA LEU A 40 -0.04 -18.33 -10.82
C LEU A 40 -1.04 -17.38 -10.17
N ILE A 41 -0.73 -16.89 -8.99
CA ILE A 41 -1.47 -15.82 -8.34
C ILE A 41 -0.71 -14.52 -8.58
N LEU A 42 -1.38 -13.58 -9.26
CA LEU A 42 -0.92 -12.22 -9.45
C LEU A 42 -1.62 -11.32 -8.43
N ARG A 43 -0.86 -10.53 -7.69
CA ARG A 43 -1.35 -9.68 -6.62
C ARG A 43 -0.96 -8.22 -6.83
N ASP A 44 -1.89 -7.32 -6.60
CA ASP A 44 -1.62 -5.88 -6.55
C ASP A 44 -2.16 -5.26 -5.24
N PHE A 45 -2.27 -3.95 -5.19
CA PHE A 45 -2.85 -3.25 -4.05
C PHE A 45 -4.32 -3.60 -3.82
N TYR A 46 -5.08 -3.88 -4.88
CA TYR A 46 -6.53 -4.02 -4.85
C TYR A 46 -7.01 -5.45 -4.64
N GLY A 47 -6.17 -6.44 -4.91
CA GLY A 47 -6.52 -7.84 -4.73
C GLY A 47 -5.62 -8.82 -5.45
N VAL A 48 -6.18 -9.97 -5.77
CA VAL A 48 -5.50 -11.07 -6.45
C VAL A 48 -6.32 -11.55 -7.64
N THR A 49 -5.63 -12.04 -8.67
CA THR A 49 -6.24 -12.73 -9.81
C THR A 49 -5.47 -14.01 -10.10
N GLN A 50 -6.16 -15.11 -10.33
CA GLN A 50 -5.54 -16.33 -10.82
C GLN A 50 -5.24 -16.22 -12.30
N ILE A 51 -4.02 -16.57 -12.67
CA ILE A 51 -3.56 -16.71 -14.05
C ILE A 51 -3.37 -18.19 -14.29
N VAL A 52 -4.00 -18.75 -15.31
CA VAL A 52 -3.83 -20.15 -15.67
C VAL A 52 -2.90 -20.27 -16.87
N ILE A 53 -1.79 -20.93 -16.68
CA ILE A 53 -0.77 -21.11 -17.72
C ILE A 53 -0.97 -22.52 -18.28
N GLU A 54 -1.23 -22.62 -19.60
CA GLU A 54 -1.58 -23.87 -20.28
C GLU A 54 -0.56 -24.27 -21.35
N THR A 55 0.56 -23.52 -21.48
CA THR A 55 1.60 -23.79 -22.46
C THR A 55 3.00 -23.82 -21.85
N GLU A 56 3.86 -24.67 -22.40
CA GLU A 56 5.27 -24.77 -21.98
C GLU A 56 6.02 -23.46 -22.25
N GLU A 57 5.70 -22.75 -23.34
CA GLU A 57 6.29 -21.45 -23.68
C GLU A 57 6.05 -20.41 -22.58
N MET A 58 4.81 -20.29 -22.10
CA MET A 58 4.47 -19.33 -21.03
C MET A 58 5.07 -19.74 -19.69
N MET A 59 5.15 -21.06 -19.42
CA MET A 59 5.87 -21.58 -18.26
C MET A 59 7.36 -21.24 -18.31
N ALA A 60 7.98 -21.33 -19.47
CA ALA A 60 9.40 -21.02 -19.66
C ALA A 60 9.72 -19.55 -19.35
N LYS A 61 8.81 -18.61 -19.63
CA LYS A 61 8.97 -17.19 -19.30
C LYS A 61 9.08 -16.91 -17.80
N LEU A 62 8.61 -17.83 -16.97
CA LEU A 62 8.68 -17.74 -15.52
C LEU A 62 9.85 -18.53 -14.90
N ASN A 63 10.68 -19.19 -15.71
CA ASN A 63 11.84 -19.90 -15.21
C ASN A 63 12.84 -18.94 -14.57
N GLY A 64 13.22 -19.22 -13.33
CA GLY A 64 14.11 -18.38 -12.54
C GLY A 64 13.55 -16.99 -12.20
N VAL A 65 12.22 -16.85 -12.25
CA VAL A 65 11.50 -15.68 -11.73
C VAL A 65 11.04 -15.99 -10.31
N ASN A 66 11.55 -15.23 -9.36
CA ASN A 66 11.25 -15.42 -7.93
C ASN A 66 9.93 -14.76 -7.55
N ASN A 67 9.33 -15.23 -6.44
CA ASN A 67 8.19 -14.56 -5.82
C ASN A 67 8.50 -13.08 -5.57
N GLU A 68 7.45 -12.26 -5.55
CA GLU A 68 7.53 -10.79 -5.44
C GLU A 68 8.19 -10.08 -6.64
N SER A 69 8.52 -10.79 -7.72
CA SER A 69 8.81 -10.15 -9.00
C SER A 69 7.58 -9.43 -9.54
N THR A 70 7.79 -8.31 -10.23
CA THR A 70 6.69 -7.55 -10.85
C THR A 70 6.47 -8.06 -12.28
N LEU A 71 5.24 -8.47 -12.57
CA LEU A 71 4.83 -8.99 -13.87
C LEU A 71 3.77 -8.09 -14.50
N SER A 72 3.80 -8.01 -15.83
CA SER A 72 2.69 -7.56 -16.66
C SER A 72 2.16 -8.76 -17.44
N ILE A 73 0.87 -9.03 -17.33
CA ILE A 73 0.21 -10.17 -17.96
C ILE A 73 -0.95 -9.67 -18.80
N THR A 74 -0.89 -9.91 -20.09
CA THR A 74 -1.99 -9.65 -21.03
C THR A 74 -2.61 -10.97 -21.43
N GLY A 75 -3.93 -11.08 -21.37
CA GLY A 75 -4.64 -12.31 -21.68
C GLY A 75 -6.15 -12.15 -21.68
N ILE A 76 -6.84 -13.26 -21.86
CA ILE A 76 -8.31 -13.33 -21.95
C ILE A 76 -8.89 -13.79 -20.59
N VAL A 77 -9.91 -13.08 -20.13
CA VAL A 77 -10.65 -13.48 -18.92
C VAL A 77 -11.53 -14.69 -19.25
N ARG A 78 -11.45 -15.71 -18.40
CA ARG A 78 -12.22 -16.96 -18.54
C ARG A 78 -12.92 -17.30 -17.22
N GLU A 79 -14.07 -17.93 -17.27
CA GLU A 79 -14.72 -18.49 -16.09
C GLU A 79 -13.90 -19.67 -15.55
N ARG A 80 -13.72 -19.74 -14.23
CA ARG A 80 -13.00 -20.84 -13.59
C ARG A 80 -13.85 -22.12 -13.55
N SER A 81 -13.23 -23.22 -13.85
CA SER A 81 -13.85 -24.55 -13.67
C SER A 81 -14.10 -24.90 -12.20
N SER A 82 -13.22 -24.42 -11.29
CA SER A 82 -13.36 -24.59 -9.84
C SER A 82 -13.40 -23.21 -9.20
N LYS A 83 -14.60 -22.75 -8.83
CA LYS A 83 -14.82 -21.43 -8.24
C LYS A 83 -14.31 -21.38 -6.79
N ASN A 84 -13.80 -20.23 -6.37
CA ASN A 84 -13.35 -19.96 -5.01
C ASN A 84 -14.15 -18.80 -4.39
N ALA A 85 -15.16 -19.10 -3.62
CA ALA A 85 -16.05 -18.12 -3.00
C ALA A 85 -15.35 -17.20 -1.96
N SER A 86 -14.13 -17.54 -1.51
CA SER A 86 -13.38 -16.72 -0.56
C SER A 86 -12.70 -15.50 -1.21
N LEU A 87 -12.62 -15.46 -2.54
CA LEU A 87 -11.97 -14.38 -3.29
C LEU A 87 -13.00 -13.62 -4.14
N PRO A 88 -12.96 -12.28 -4.16
CA PRO A 88 -13.84 -11.49 -5.03
C PRO A 88 -13.71 -11.83 -6.52
N THR A 89 -12.51 -12.26 -6.95
CA THR A 89 -12.19 -12.69 -8.34
C THR A 89 -12.23 -14.21 -8.49
N GLY A 90 -12.81 -14.93 -7.53
CA GLY A 90 -12.74 -16.38 -7.45
C GLY A 90 -13.57 -17.14 -8.46
N GLU A 91 -14.40 -16.46 -9.25
CA GLU A 91 -15.19 -17.05 -10.34
C GLU A 91 -14.47 -17.00 -11.70
N ILE A 92 -13.41 -16.18 -11.80
CA ILE A 92 -12.68 -15.97 -13.06
C ILE A 92 -11.19 -16.30 -12.93
N GLU A 93 -10.57 -16.51 -14.06
CA GLU A 93 -9.14 -16.63 -14.24
C GLU A 93 -8.72 -15.95 -15.54
N VAL A 94 -7.44 -15.62 -15.69
CA VAL A 94 -6.92 -15.06 -16.93
C VAL A 94 -6.01 -16.07 -17.60
N VAL A 95 -6.26 -16.35 -18.88
CA VAL A 95 -5.39 -17.16 -19.74
C VAL A 95 -4.42 -16.21 -20.43
N PRO A 96 -3.11 -16.28 -20.13
CA PRO A 96 -2.14 -15.33 -20.64
C PRO A 96 -1.82 -15.57 -22.12
N GLU A 97 -1.84 -14.50 -22.91
CA GLU A 97 -1.27 -14.44 -24.27
C GLU A 97 0.16 -13.88 -24.21
N GLU A 98 0.44 -13.01 -23.26
CA GLU A 98 1.76 -12.41 -23.07
C GLU A 98 2.08 -12.28 -21.58
N ILE A 99 3.33 -12.64 -21.21
CA ILE A 99 3.89 -12.42 -19.87
C ILE A 99 5.20 -11.64 -20.03
N LYS A 100 5.29 -10.49 -19.36
CA LYS A 100 6.51 -9.67 -19.27
C LYS A 100 6.97 -9.55 -17.84
N VAL A 101 8.23 -9.82 -17.56
CA VAL A 101 8.87 -9.53 -16.28
C VAL A 101 9.32 -8.07 -16.29
N LEU A 102 8.64 -7.21 -15.52
CA LEU A 102 8.95 -5.78 -15.43
C LEU A 102 10.09 -5.50 -14.44
N GLY A 103 10.12 -6.28 -13.36
CA GLY A 103 11.15 -6.18 -12.32
C GLY A 103 11.32 -7.52 -11.64
N LYS A 104 12.53 -8.06 -11.71
CA LYS A 104 12.87 -9.36 -11.15
C LYS A 104 13.29 -9.21 -9.68
N CYS A 105 12.67 -9.98 -8.78
CA CYS A 105 13.17 -10.16 -7.42
C CYS A 105 14.45 -11.01 -7.48
N ILE A 106 15.54 -10.46 -6.96
CA ILE A 106 16.87 -11.11 -6.98
C ILE A 106 17.03 -12.14 -5.86
N TYR A 107 16.16 -12.10 -4.85
CA TYR A 107 16.23 -12.98 -3.70
C TYR A 107 15.36 -14.22 -3.94
N ASN A 108 15.95 -15.41 -3.73
CA ASN A 108 15.23 -16.69 -3.82
C ASN A 108 14.31 -16.92 -2.62
N GLU A 109 14.70 -16.41 -1.47
CA GLU A 109 13.94 -16.50 -0.23
C GLU A 109 13.67 -15.10 0.32
N LEU A 110 12.42 -14.89 0.75
CA LEU A 110 12.02 -13.67 1.43
C LEU A 110 12.31 -13.79 2.93
N PRO A 111 12.53 -12.67 3.63
CA PRO A 111 12.76 -12.68 5.09
C PRO A 111 11.56 -13.21 5.89
N PHE A 112 10.38 -13.23 5.29
CA PHE A 112 9.12 -13.81 5.81
C PHE A 112 8.11 -13.96 4.66
N GLU A 113 7.14 -14.85 4.84
CA GLU A 113 5.97 -14.92 3.95
C GLU A 113 5.09 -13.69 4.11
N ILE A 114 4.70 -13.06 3.00
CA ILE A 114 3.93 -11.80 3.02
C ILE A 114 2.65 -11.93 3.85
N ASN A 115 1.87 -12.99 3.65
CA ASN A 115 0.59 -13.19 4.34
C ASN A 115 0.75 -13.56 5.82
N ARG A 116 1.95 -13.97 6.25
CA ARG A 116 2.31 -14.32 7.62
C ARG A 116 3.33 -13.37 8.23
N SER A 117 3.53 -12.19 7.65
CA SER A 117 4.54 -11.23 8.11
C SER A 117 4.41 -10.88 9.59
N LYS A 118 3.21 -10.93 10.17
CA LYS A 118 2.95 -10.68 11.59
C LYS A 118 3.55 -11.71 12.55
N GLU A 119 3.92 -12.89 12.05
CA GLU A 119 4.58 -13.94 12.81
C GLU A 119 6.11 -13.73 12.91
N ALA A 120 6.67 -12.89 12.03
CA ALA A 120 8.07 -12.51 12.08
C ALA A 120 8.33 -11.50 13.21
N ASP A 121 9.58 -11.47 13.69
CA ASP A 121 9.99 -10.52 14.72
C ASP A 121 9.88 -9.06 14.24
N GLU A 122 9.70 -8.14 15.17
CA GLU A 122 9.45 -6.73 14.87
C GLU A 122 10.63 -6.07 14.15
N ALA A 123 11.86 -6.39 14.53
CA ALA A 123 13.06 -5.81 13.93
C ALA A 123 13.17 -6.19 12.45
N THR A 124 12.89 -7.44 12.11
CA THR A 124 12.86 -7.93 10.72
C THR A 124 11.73 -7.27 9.93
N ARG A 125 10.54 -7.13 10.51
CA ARG A 125 9.41 -6.45 9.86
C ARG A 125 9.68 -4.98 9.61
N LEU A 126 10.31 -4.28 10.54
CA LEU A 126 10.71 -2.88 10.38
C LEU A 126 11.82 -2.71 9.35
N LYS A 127 12.81 -3.60 9.33
CA LYS A 127 13.88 -3.61 8.33
C LYS A 127 13.35 -3.80 6.92
N TYR A 128 12.37 -4.71 6.74
CA TYR A 128 11.74 -5.01 5.46
C TYR A 128 10.31 -4.48 5.39
N ARG A 129 10.08 -3.27 5.91
CA ARG A 129 8.75 -2.68 6.06
C ARG A 129 7.94 -2.64 4.77
N TYR A 130 8.59 -2.46 3.61
CA TYR A 130 7.94 -2.47 2.30
C TYR A 130 7.32 -3.84 1.95
N LEU A 131 7.86 -4.95 2.46
CA LEU A 131 7.25 -6.28 2.33
C LEU A 131 6.11 -6.47 3.34
N ASP A 132 6.32 -6.08 4.60
CA ASP A 132 5.29 -6.16 5.64
C ASP A 132 4.02 -5.36 5.26
N LEU A 133 4.16 -4.21 4.61
CA LEU A 133 3.04 -3.42 4.11
C LEU A 133 2.27 -4.07 2.94
N ARG A 134 2.80 -5.11 2.31
CA ARG A 134 2.07 -5.92 1.32
C ARG A 134 1.09 -6.90 1.96
N ASN A 135 1.27 -7.23 3.24
CA ASN A 135 0.32 -8.05 3.99
C ASN A 135 -1.05 -7.37 4.02
N PRO A 136 -2.14 -8.04 3.59
CA PRO A 136 -3.47 -7.45 3.49
C PRO A 136 -3.97 -6.86 4.82
N GLU A 137 -3.71 -7.52 5.94
CA GLU A 137 -4.15 -7.07 7.26
C GLU A 137 -3.36 -5.83 7.73
N VAL A 138 -2.04 -5.81 7.53
CA VAL A 138 -1.20 -4.64 7.85
C VAL A 138 -1.59 -3.45 6.98
N LYS A 139 -1.76 -3.68 5.68
CA LYS A 139 -2.21 -2.69 4.71
C LYS A 139 -3.59 -2.11 5.07
N SER A 140 -4.55 -2.96 5.45
CA SER A 140 -5.92 -2.52 5.76
C SER A 140 -5.98 -1.45 6.85
N ARG A 141 -5.08 -1.53 7.85
CA ARG A 141 -4.98 -0.53 8.93
C ARG A 141 -4.54 0.84 8.41
N ILE A 142 -3.58 0.87 7.48
CA ILE A 142 -3.12 2.11 6.85
C ILE A 142 -4.25 2.72 5.99
N VAL A 143 -4.95 1.88 5.21
CA VAL A 143 -6.09 2.30 4.39
C VAL A 143 -7.23 2.83 5.27
N LEU A 144 -7.54 2.13 6.36
CA LEU A 144 -8.58 2.56 7.32
C LEU A 144 -8.22 3.93 7.92
N ARG A 145 -6.99 4.10 8.40
CA ARG A 145 -6.51 5.40 8.92
C ARG A 145 -6.68 6.52 7.90
N SER A 146 -6.30 6.28 6.64
CA SER A 146 -6.45 7.25 5.56
C SER A 146 -7.92 7.65 5.34
N ARG A 147 -8.82 6.66 5.35
CA ARG A 147 -10.27 6.91 5.21
C ARG A 147 -10.83 7.70 6.39
N ILE A 148 -10.45 7.35 7.62
CA ILE A 148 -10.87 8.08 8.82
C ILE A 148 -10.42 9.54 8.75
N VAL A 149 -9.17 9.79 8.40
CA VAL A 149 -8.64 11.16 8.28
C VAL A 149 -9.38 11.94 7.19
N SER A 150 -9.66 11.31 6.05
CA SER A 150 -10.43 11.93 4.97
C SER A 150 -11.86 12.28 5.40
N GLU A 151 -12.53 11.37 6.08
CA GLU A 151 -13.89 11.59 6.60
C GLU A 151 -13.92 12.72 7.64
N LEU A 152 -12.95 12.73 8.58
CA LEU A 152 -12.83 13.82 9.55
C LEU A 152 -12.68 15.18 8.86
N ARG A 153 -11.84 15.28 7.83
CA ARG A 153 -11.70 16.52 7.05
C ARG A 153 -13.00 16.94 6.39
N SER A 154 -13.70 15.99 5.75
CA SER A 154 -14.98 16.27 5.11
C SER A 154 -15.99 16.82 6.12
N ARG A 155 -16.15 16.13 7.25
CA ARG A 155 -17.07 16.56 8.31
C ARG A 155 -16.72 17.92 8.88
N MET A 156 -15.46 18.20 9.16
CA MET A 156 -15.06 19.50 9.68
C MET A 156 -15.34 20.62 8.67
N THR A 157 -15.06 20.38 7.38
CA THR A 157 -15.34 21.35 6.31
C THR A 157 -16.84 21.57 6.11
N GLU A 158 -17.67 20.54 6.19
CA GLU A 158 -19.14 20.63 6.14
C GLU A 158 -19.73 21.50 7.27
N HIS A 159 -19.01 21.62 8.38
CA HIS A 159 -19.36 22.48 9.52
C HIS A 159 -18.65 23.84 9.51
N ASP A 160 -18.14 24.27 8.37
CA ASP A 160 -17.44 25.56 8.16
C ASP A 160 -16.14 25.69 8.96
N PHE A 161 -15.47 24.60 9.33
CA PHE A 161 -14.16 24.64 9.93
C PHE A 161 -13.08 24.77 8.85
N LEU A 162 -12.11 25.64 9.09
CA LEU A 162 -10.94 25.82 8.22
C LEU A 162 -9.77 24.95 8.70
N GLU A 163 -9.21 24.12 7.81
CA GLU A 163 -7.97 23.38 8.12
C GLU A 163 -6.76 24.31 8.05
N ILE A 164 -6.06 24.48 9.16
CA ILE A 164 -4.88 25.35 9.25
C ILE A 164 -3.69 24.53 9.72
N THR A 165 -2.59 24.59 8.96
CA THR A 165 -1.33 23.94 9.31
C THR A 165 -0.43 24.92 10.07
N THR A 166 0.08 24.47 11.22
CA THR A 166 1.01 25.25 12.04
C THR A 166 2.46 24.77 11.86
N PRO A 167 3.46 25.60 12.18
CA PRO A 167 4.87 25.23 12.10
C PRO A 167 5.20 23.99 12.97
N ILE A 168 6.06 23.10 12.44
CA ILE A 168 6.58 21.94 13.17
C ILE A 168 7.88 22.27 13.89
N LEU A 169 8.69 23.18 13.37
CA LEU A 169 9.86 23.72 14.08
C LEU A 169 9.46 24.98 14.81
N THR A 170 9.54 24.95 16.13
CA THR A 170 9.10 26.05 17.02
C THR A 170 10.13 26.28 18.13
N CYS A 171 9.87 27.17 19.08
CA CYS A 171 10.63 27.28 20.31
C CYS A 171 10.09 26.30 21.34
N SER A 172 10.96 25.93 22.29
CA SER A 172 10.58 25.13 23.45
C SER A 172 9.44 25.79 24.23
N SER A 173 8.49 25.01 24.66
CA SER A 173 7.34 25.42 25.46
C SER A 173 7.26 24.60 26.74
N PRO A 174 7.07 25.23 27.91
CA PRO A 174 7.04 24.53 29.21
C PRO A 174 5.69 23.83 29.44
N GLU A 175 5.27 22.95 28.53
CA GLU A 175 3.96 22.27 28.60
C GLU A 175 4.01 20.93 29.38
N GLY A 176 5.01 20.71 30.24
CA GLY A 176 5.03 19.61 31.20
C GLY A 176 5.74 18.31 30.78
N ALA A 177 5.97 18.05 29.51
CA ALA A 177 6.83 16.97 29.02
C ALA A 177 8.16 17.53 28.47
N ARG A 178 9.13 16.67 28.19
CA ARG A 178 10.38 17.08 27.56
C ARG A 178 10.18 17.23 26.06
N ASP A 179 10.78 18.28 25.50
CA ASP A 179 10.77 18.54 24.07
C ASP A 179 11.89 17.77 23.38
N TYR A 180 11.62 17.29 22.16
CA TYR A 180 12.68 16.93 21.24
C TYR A 180 13.33 18.19 20.69
N LEU A 181 14.63 18.37 20.93
CA LEU A 181 15.40 19.52 20.48
C LEU A 181 16.10 19.22 19.15
N VAL A 182 16.01 20.15 18.21
CA VAL A 182 16.65 20.10 16.89
C VAL A 182 17.73 21.19 16.83
N PRO A 183 19.04 20.84 16.78
CA PRO A 183 20.11 21.83 16.70
C PRO A 183 20.02 22.68 15.44
N SER A 184 20.19 24.00 15.57
CA SER A 184 20.25 24.90 14.42
C SER A 184 21.64 24.86 13.77
N ARG A 185 21.70 24.59 12.46
CA ARG A 185 22.96 24.65 11.71
C ARG A 185 23.43 26.10 11.48
N ASN A 186 22.48 27.03 11.31
CA ASN A 186 22.77 28.43 11.01
C ASN A 186 23.11 29.25 12.28
N HIS A 187 22.74 28.77 13.46
CA HIS A 187 22.93 29.47 14.72
C HIS A 187 23.54 28.49 15.74
N PRO A 188 24.88 28.35 15.81
CA PRO A 188 25.54 27.47 16.78
C PRO A 188 25.11 27.75 18.23
N GLY A 189 24.82 26.68 18.97
CA GLY A 189 24.33 26.77 20.35
C GLY A 189 22.86 27.10 20.53
N LYS A 190 22.10 27.28 19.42
CA LYS A 190 20.64 27.44 19.45
C LYS A 190 19.91 26.21 18.91
N PHE A 191 18.68 26.04 19.37
CA PHE A 191 17.85 24.87 19.08
C PHE A 191 16.44 25.30 18.68
N TYR A 192 15.84 24.54 17.80
CA TYR A 192 14.40 24.47 17.62
C TYR A 192 13.86 23.35 18.50
N ALA A 193 12.56 23.40 18.79
CA ALA A 193 11.84 22.29 19.43
C ALA A 193 10.76 21.73 18.52
N LEU A 194 10.50 20.43 18.60
CA LEU A 194 9.31 19.83 18.00
C LEU A 194 8.11 20.03 18.92
N PRO A 195 6.92 20.41 18.42
CA PRO A 195 5.78 20.79 19.25
C PRO A 195 5.20 19.58 19.98
N GLN A 196 4.97 19.73 21.28
CA GLN A 196 4.17 18.78 22.07
C GLN A 196 2.68 18.89 21.75
N ALA A 197 2.20 20.12 21.53
CA ALA A 197 0.87 20.47 21.06
C ALA A 197 0.91 21.85 20.37
N PRO A 198 0.04 22.16 19.42
CA PRO A 198 -0.01 23.47 18.76
C PRO A 198 -0.80 24.51 19.59
N GLN A 199 -0.71 24.50 20.92
CA GLN A 199 -1.58 25.27 21.81
C GLN A 199 -1.40 26.78 21.65
N GLN A 200 -0.16 27.29 21.54
CA GLN A 200 0.09 28.71 21.34
C GLN A 200 -0.46 29.20 20.00
N PHE A 201 -0.33 28.40 18.94
CA PHE A 201 -0.87 28.71 17.64
C PHE A 201 -2.41 28.70 17.67
N LYS A 202 -3.04 27.80 18.44
CA LYS A 202 -4.49 27.79 18.63
C LYS A 202 -4.97 29.11 19.24
N GLN A 203 -4.32 29.59 20.28
CA GLN A 203 -4.65 30.86 20.93
C GLN A 203 -4.45 32.02 19.97
N LEU A 204 -3.37 32.03 19.20
CA LEU A 204 -3.10 33.08 18.21
C LEU A 204 -4.20 33.13 17.15
N LEU A 205 -4.62 31.99 16.62
CA LEU A 205 -5.69 31.91 15.62
C LEU A 205 -7.01 32.42 16.18
N MET A 206 -7.40 32.01 17.38
CA MET A 206 -8.64 32.45 18.02
C MET A 206 -8.63 33.97 18.30
N THR A 207 -7.54 34.51 18.80
CA THR A 207 -7.41 35.97 19.02
C THR A 207 -7.33 36.77 17.73
N SER A 208 -6.96 36.13 16.62
CA SER A 208 -6.94 36.73 15.28
C SER A 208 -8.31 36.70 14.58
N GLY A 209 -9.34 36.17 15.22
CA GLY A 209 -10.71 36.16 14.70
C GLY A 209 -11.06 34.93 13.84
N PHE A 210 -10.30 33.86 13.93
CA PHE A 210 -10.69 32.57 13.33
C PHE A 210 -11.69 31.85 14.25
N ASP A 211 -12.97 31.93 13.95
CA ASP A 211 -14.02 31.34 14.79
C ASP A 211 -14.02 29.81 14.78
N ARG A 212 -13.73 29.22 13.63
CA ARG A 212 -13.75 27.78 13.41
C ARG A 212 -12.53 27.30 12.65
N TYR A 213 -11.64 26.61 13.31
CA TYR A 213 -10.52 25.98 12.65
C TYR A 213 -10.25 24.59 13.24
N PHE A 214 -9.57 23.76 12.49
CA PHE A 214 -9.07 22.46 12.96
C PHE A 214 -7.69 22.17 12.37
N GLN A 215 -7.02 21.21 12.97
CA GLN A 215 -5.75 20.70 12.49
C GLN A 215 -5.58 19.22 12.86
N ILE A 216 -5.02 18.45 11.94
CA ILE A 216 -4.49 17.11 12.22
C ILE A 216 -2.99 17.29 12.40
N ALA A 217 -2.57 17.56 13.64
CA ALA A 217 -1.21 17.95 13.98
C ALA A 217 -0.31 16.77 14.36
N PRO A 218 0.94 16.70 13.87
CA PRO A 218 1.98 15.90 14.50
C PRO A 218 2.30 16.45 15.89
N CYS A 219 2.31 15.58 16.88
CA CYS A 219 2.71 15.91 18.26
C CYS A 219 3.86 15.01 18.67
N PHE A 220 4.84 15.59 19.38
CA PHE A 220 6.07 14.92 19.76
C PHE A 220 6.28 15.02 21.27
N ARG A 221 6.67 13.93 21.91
CA ARG A 221 7.02 13.87 23.32
C ARG A 221 8.22 12.96 23.50
N ASP A 222 9.23 13.41 24.26
CA ASP A 222 10.36 12.59 24.66
C ASP A 222 10.01 11.71 25.88
#